data_d9c7a2bab6978df6fb69bb1ef04aaaeb
#
_entry.id   d9c7a2bab6978df6fb69bb1ef04aaaeb
#
_cell.length_a   1.000
_cell.length_b   1.000
_cell.length_c   1.000
_cell.angle_alpha   90.00
_cell.angle_beta   90.00
_cell.angle_gamma   90.00
#
_symmetry.space_group_name_H-M   'P 1'
#
loop_
_entity.id
_entity.type
_entity.pdbx_description
1 polymer ?
#
loop_
_entity_poly.entity_id
_entity_poly.type
_entity_poly.pdbx_seq_one_letter_code
_entity_poly.pdbx_strand_id
1 'polypeptide(L)'
;LTAVSNAYVENKDRVKDMTSGIERALGEARAVVGIEPGTELADNAFETARFFFDPVNGGFGGGVKFPHAMFLTFLLRFYRRTKRADALTMVTXXXXGGGFHRYSVDLAWEVPHFEKMLYDNALLARLYSEAFEMTGELLFKDVAEESFAYMLGRLRSPEGGFYSAEDADVDGLEGDFYLWDYKELESVLGASAGRFAAFYSMTQQGNYEGLNVCRIARIDRSALGGAVVVPDEIKALRQRLFEAREKRKHPE
;
A
#
# COMPACT_ATOMS: atom_id res chain seq x y z
N LEU A 1 1.99 1.92 33.50
CA LEU A 1 0.65 2.31 33.97
C LEU A 1 0.72 3.29 35.14
N THR A 2 1.52 3.02 36.18
CA THR A 2 1.64 3.88 37.39
C THR A 2 2.06 5.31 37.03
N ALA A 3 3.06 5.47 36.14
CA ALA A 3 3.52 6.78 35.70
C ALA A 3 2.41 7.59 34.99
N VAL A 4 1.61 6.91 34.15
CA VAL A 4 0.48 7.55 33.45
C VAL A 4 -0.61 7.95 34.46
N SER A 5 -0.91 7.07 35.42
CA SER A 5 -1.88 7.35 36.46
C SER A 5 -1.47 8.57 37.31
N ASN A 6 -0.20 8.62 37.72
CA ASN A 6 0.32 9.75 38.50
C ASN A 6 0.26 11.06 37.67
N ALA A 7 0.70 11.01 36.42
CA ALA A 7 0.66 12.17 35.51
C ALA A 7 -0.78 12.67 35.33
N TYR A 8 -1.76 11.79 35.24
CA TYR A 8 -3.18 12.16 35.14
C TYR A 8 -3.64 12.89 36.42
N VAL A 9 -3.33 12.31 37.60
CA VAL A 9 -3.75 12.89 38.89
C VAL A 9 -3.12 14.28 39.08
N GLU A 10 -1.83 14.42 38.75
CA GLU A 10 -1.10 15.68 38.90
C GLU A 10 -1.56 16.78 37.92
N ASN A 11 -2.10 16.39 36.77
CA ASN A 11 -2.47 17.32 35.69
C ASN A 11 -3.98 17.28 35.38
N LYS A 12 -4.82 16.96 36.36
CA LYS A 12 -6.26 16.75 36.17
C LYS A 12 -6.97 17.96 35.54
N ASP A 13 -6.63 19.15 35.96
CA ASP A 13 -7.24 20.37 35.42
C ASP A 13 -6.84 20.60 33.96
N ARG A 14 -5.58 20.36 33.61
CA ARG A 14 -5.08 20.46 32.24
C ARG A 14 -5.77 19.44 31.33
N VAL A 15 -5.97 18.20 31.79
CA VAL A 15 -6.70 17.17 31.04
C VAL A 15 -8.15 17.63 30.82
N LYS A 16 -8.80 18.18 31.87
CA LYS A 16 -10.18 18.68 31.79
C LYS A 16 -10.30 19.83 30.78
N ASP A 17 -9.36 20.76 30.78
CA ASP A 17 -9.35 21.89 29.83
C ASP A 17 -9.17 21.37 28.38
N MET A 18 -8.26 20.41 28.17
CA MET A 18 -8.06 19.79 26.86
C MET A 18 -9.33 19.06 26.36
N THR A 19 -9.97 18.28 27.24
CA THR A 19 -11.21 17.56 26.86
C THR A 19 -12.34 18.56 26.57
N SER A 20 -12.48 19.63 27.34
CA SER A 20 -13.48 20.67 27.07
C SER A 20 -13.21 21.38 25.74
N GLY A 21 -11.94 21.59 25.39
CA GLY A 21 -11.55 22.14 24.10
C GLY A 21 -11.96 21.23 22.95
N ILE A 22 -11.72 19.92 23.10
CA ILE A 22 -12.10 18.90 22.09
C ILE A 22 -13.64 18.84 21.97
N GLU A 23 -14.35 18.81 23.09
CA GLU A 23 -15.83 18.79 23.10
C GLU A 23 -16.41 20.01 22.37
N ARG A 24 -15.84 21.19 22.60
CA ARG A 24 -16.27 22.41 21.92
C ARG A 24 -16.03 22.31 20.42
N ALA A 25 -14.82 21.90 20.00
CA ALA A 25 -14.48 21.77 18.60
C ALA A 25 -15.39 20.76 17.88
N LEU A 26 -15.70 19.64 18.54
CA LEU A 26 -16.63 18.63 18.01
C LEU A 26 -18.07 19.16 17.92
N GLY A 27 -18.48 19.95 18.91
CA GLY A 27 -19.79 20.61 18.91
C GLY A 27 -19.93 21.60 17.77
N GLU A 28 -18.91 22.41 17.54
CA GLU A 28 -18.85 23.38 16.44
C GLU A 28 -18.87 22.66 15.07
N ALA A 29 -18.13 21.56 14.94
CA ALA A 29 -18.12 20.75 13.74
C ALA A 29 -19.51 20.15 13.42
N ARG A 30 -20.29 19.78 14.46
CA ARG A 30 -21.65 19.26 14.30
C ARG A 30 -22.67 20.33 13.92
N ALA A 31 -22.36 21.60 14.17
CA ALA A 31 -23.26 22.71 13.89
C ALA A 31 -23.31 23.10 12.41
N VAL A 32 -22.62 22.38 11.54
CA VAL A 32 -22.69 22.62 10.08
C VAL A 32 -24.09 22.23 9.61
N VAL A 33 -24.90 23.24 9.32
CA VAL A 33 -26.26 23.08 8.79
C VAL A 33 -26.18 22.32 7.47
N GLY A 34 -27.07 21.34 7.31
CA GLY A 34 -27.08 20.45 6.16
C GLY A 34 -27.05 21.17 4.83
N ILE A 35 -25.91 21.12 4.19
CA ILE A 35 -25.76 21.55 2.79
C ILE A 35 -26.16 20.33 1.95
N GLU A 36 -27.12 20.49 1.05
CA GLU A 36 -27.42 19.43 0.11
C GLU A 36 -26.18 19.15 -0.75
N PRO A 37 -25.73 17.89 -0.83
CA PRO A 37 -24.53 17.58 -1.58
C PRO A 37 -24.73 17.85 -3.07
N GLY A 38 -24.11 18.91 -3.57
CA GLY A 38 -24.07 19.23 -4.99
C GLY A 38 -22.81 18.68 -5.64
N THR A 39 -22.72 18.84 -6.96
CA THR A 39 -21.53 18.45 -7.73
C THR A 39 -20.27 19.20 -7.27
N GLU A 40 -20.43 20.41 -6.74
CA GLU A 40 -19.34 21.25 -6.21
C GLU A 40 -18.56 20.52 -5.10
N LEU A 41 -19.22 19.69 -4.29
CA LEU A 41 -18.56 18.94 -3.24
C LEU A 41 -17.53 17.96 -3.84
N ALA A 42 -17.89 17.27 -4.92
CA ALA A 42 -17.00 16.35 -5.61
C ALA A 42 -15.83 17.10 -6.30
N ASP A 43 -16.12 18.27 -6.87
CA ASP A 43 -15.08 19.08 -7.52
C ASP A 43 -14.09 19.62 -6.47
N ASN A 44 -14.57 20.07 -5.31
CA ASN A 44 -13.73 20.53 -4.21
C ASN A 44 -12.88 19.37 -3.64
N ALA A 45 -13.47 18.18 -3.48
CA ALA A 45 -12.75 16.99 -3.04
C ALA A 45 -11.64 16.61 -4.05
N PHE A 46 -11.91 16.74 -5.34
CA PHE A 46 -10.93 16.49 -6.39
C PHE A 46 -9.77 17.52 -6.32
N GLU A 47 -10.05 18.80 -6.16
CA GLU A 47 -9.00 19.83 -6.05
C GLU A 47 -8.16 19.63 -4.78
N THR A 48 -8.79 19.17 -3.69
CA THR A 48 -8.07 18.78 -2.46
C THR A 48 -7.14 17.59 -2.74
N ALA A 49 -7.62 16.58 -3.46
CA ALA A 49 -6.80 15.44 -3.89
C ALA A 49 -5.58 15.92 -4.68
N ARG A 50 -5.81 16.77 -5.66
CA ARG A 50 -4.78 17.31 -6.55
C ARG A 50 -3.71 18.10 -5.77
N PHE A 51 -4.14 18.85 -4.75
CA PHE A 51 -3.23 19.63 -3.90
C PHE A 51 -2.29 18.72 -3.08
N PHE A 52 -2.81 17.60 -2.54
CA PHE A 52 -2.03 16.69 -1.72
C PHE A 52 -1.30 15.60 -2.51
N PHE A 53 -1.55 15.50 -3.81
CA PHE A 53 -0.92 14.47 -4.65
C PHE A 53 0.58 14.74 -4.80
N ASP A 54 1.38 13.69 -4.62
CA ASP A 54 2.83 13.73 -4.85
C ASP A 54 3.11 13.37 -6.32
N PRO A 55 3.44 14.35 -7.17
CA PRO A 55 3.63 14.05 -8.60
C PRO A 55 4.97 13.36 -8.90
N VAL A 56 5.87 13.28 -7.92
CA VAL A 56 7.19 12.64 -8.10
C VAL A 56 7.12 11.15 -7.75
N ASN A 57 6.56 10.86 -6.58
CA ASN A 57 6.55 9.48 -6.07
C ASN A 57 5.18 8.82 -6.17
N GLY A 58 4.14 9.59 -6.43
CA GLY A 58 2.76 9.10 -6.40
C GLY A 58 2.19 9.05 -4.97
N GLY A 59 0.89 8.82 -4.88
CA GLY A 59 0.19 8.82 -3.59
C GLY A 59 -0.03 10.23 -3.04
N PHE A 60 -0.39 10.32 -1.77
CA PHE A 60 -0.84 11.58 -1.15
C PHE A 60 -0.03 11.87 0.12
N GLY A 61 0.23 13.16 0.34
CA GLY A 61 0.95 13.63 1.52
C GLY A 61 2.47 13.51 1.40
N GLY A 62 3.18 13.96 2.43
CA GLY A 62 4.64 14.07 2.43
C GLY A 62 5.28 13.30 3.59
N GLY A 63 5.27 11.99 3.56
CA GLY A 63 5.84 11.15 4.61
C GLY A 63 5.50 9.69 4.35
N VAL A 64 5.04 9.02 5.38
CA VAL A 64 4.50 7.66 5.29
C VAL A 64 3.35 7.63 4.26
N LYS A 65 3.36 6.67 3.35
CA LYS A 65 2.42 6.59 2.22
C LYS A 65 1.43 5.44 2.41
N PHE A 66 0.16 5.79 2.54
CA PHE A 66 -0.95 4.81 2.53
C PHE A 66 -1.58 4.73 1.13
N PRO A 67 -2.09 3.55 0.74
CA PRO A 67 -2.76 3.40 -0.57
C PRO A 67 -4.08 4.17 -0.70
N HIS A 68 -4.76 4.49 0.40
CA HIS A 68 -6.01 5.27 0.41
C HIS A 68 -7.07 4.76 -0.59
N ALA A 69 -7.35 3.45 -0.61
CA ALA A 69 -8.20 2.79 -1.63
C ALA A 69 -9.55 3.46 -1.84
N MET A 70 -10.20 3.94 -0.75
CA MET A 70 -11.50 4.64 -0.84
C MET A 70 -11.38 5.95 -1.62
N PHE A 71 -10.29 6.68 -1.38
CA PHE A 71 -10.03 7.95 -2.06
C PHE A 71 -9.70 7.72 -3.53
N LEU A 72 -8.89 6.70 -3.82
CA LEU A 72 -8.59 6.31 -5.22
C LEU A 72 -9.87 5.88 -5.96
N THR A 73 -10.79 5.17 -5.26
CA THR A 73 -12.09 4.79 -5.84
C THR A 73 -12.91 6.04 -6.20
N PHE A 74 -12.90 7.06 -5.32
CA PHE A 74 -13.55 8.35 -5.62
C PHE A 74 -12.92 8.97 -6.88
N LEU A 75 -11.60 9.02 -6.98
CA LEU A 75 -10.90 9.61 -8.14
C LEU A 75 -11.21 8.86 -9.44
N LEU A 76 -11.29 7.54 -9.37
CA LEU A 76 -11.63 6.71 -10.54
C LEU A 76 -13.04 7.01 -11.03
N ARG A 77 -14.00 7.14 -10.10
CA ARG A 77 -15.40 7.50 -10.42
C ARG A 77 -15.51 8.96 -10.89
N PHE A 78 -14.71 9.84 -10.33
CA PHE A 78 -14.60 11.24 -10.79
C PHE A 78 -14.09 11.29 -12.23
N TYR A 79 -13.04 10.50 -12.56
CA TYR A 79 -12.57 10.35 -13.95
C TYR A 79 -13.69 9.82 -14.85
N ARG A 80 -14.43 8.80 -14.42
CA ARG A 80 -15.53 8.22 -15.21
C ARG A 80 -16.55 9.29 -15.57
N ARG A 81 -16.88 10.19 -14.65
CA ARG A 81 -17.87 11.28 -14.83
C ARG A 81 -17.31 12.41 -15.69
N THR A 82 -16.08 12.86 -15.42
CA THR A 82 -15.54 14.11 -15.95
C THR A 82 -14.56 13.93 -17.11
N LYS A 83 -14.02 12.73 -17.28
CA LYS A 83 -12.93 12.39 -18.21
C LYS A 83 -11.62 13.16 -17.95
N ARG A 84 -11.44 13.72 -16.77
CA ARG A 84 -10.23 14.45 -16.40
C ARG A 84 -9.06 13.47 -16.25
N ALA A 85 -8.07 13.55 -17.15
CA ALA A 85 -6.91 12.65 -17.21
C ALA A 85 -6.08 12.68 -15.91
N ASP A 86 -5.97 13.85 -15.25
CA ASP A 86 -5.25 13.99 -14.00
C ASP A 86 -5.86 13.15 -12.85
N ALA A 87 -7.18 12.94 -12.86
CA ALA A 87 -7.82 12.05 -11.89
C ALA A 87 -7.38 10.59 -12.09
N LEU A 88 -7.27 10.13 -13.34
CA LEU A 88 -6.79 8.78 -13.64
C LEU A 88 -5.29 8.64 -13.30
N THR A 89 -4.50 9.65 -13.58
CA THR A 89 -3.06 9.66 -13.24
C THR A 89 -2.85 9.44 -11.74
N MET A 90 -3.64 10.06 -10.89
CA MET A 90 -3.54 9.89 -9.43
C MET A 90 -3.90 8.46 -8.98
N VAL A 91 -4.73 7.74 -9.71
CA VAL A 91 -5.09 6.33 -9.40
C VAL A 91 -3.95 5.38 -9.76
N THR A 92 -3.28 5.62 -10.82
CA THR A 92 -2.29 4.70 -11.40
C THR A 92 -0.92 4.68 -10.70
N UNK A 93 -0.76 5.37 -9.85
CA UNK A 93 0.54 5.53 -9.24
C UNK A 93 0.86 4.53 -8.17
N UNK A 94 0.11 3.49 -7.96
CA UNK A 94 0.51 2.62 -6.94
C UNK A 94 0.62 1.23 -7.44
N UNK A 95 1.44 0.80 -7.79
CA UNK A 95 1.45 -0.49 -8.30
C UNK A 95 2.36 -1.45 -7.70
N UNK A 96 2.33 -2.19 -7.12
CA UNK A 96 3.07 -3.35 -6.88
C UNK A 96 2.19 -4.47 -6.64
N GLY A 97 2.18 -5.62 -6.96
CA GLY A 97 1.28 -6.74 -7.01
C GLY A 97 1.46 -7.78 -5.90
N GLY A 98 0.53 -8.68 -5.80
CA GLY A 98 0.66 -9.87 -4.96
C GLY A 98 0.36 -9.69 -3.48
N GLY A 99 -0.72 -9.01 -3.14
CA GLY A 99 -1.10 -8.72 -1.74
C GLY A 99 -0.40 -7.49 -1.21
N PHE A 100 -1.16 -6.42 -1.08
CA PHE A 100 -0.65 -5.11 -0.68
C PHE A 100 -0.30 -5.07 0.79
N HIS A 101 0.89 -4.58 1.11
CA HIS A 101 1.25 -4.15 2.46
C HIS A 101 0.42 -2.91 2.83
N ARG A 102 0.22 -2.72 4.13
CA ARG A 102 -0.68 -1.68 4.68
C ARG A 102 -0.25 -0.27 4.29
N TYR A 103 1.07 0.03 4.35
CA TYR A 103 1.63 1.34 3.99
C TYR A 103 3.12 1.22 3.69
N SER A 104 3.68 2.27 3.09
CA SER A 104 5.13 2.43 2.96
C SER A 104 5.64 3.36 4.05
N VAL A 105 6.75 3.02 4.68
CA VAL A 105 7.36 3.85 5.74
C VAL A 105 8.09 5.07 5.17
N ASP A 106 8.27 5.12 3.84
CA ASP A 106 8.98 6.19 3.16
C ASP A 106 8.15 6.81 2.03
N LEU A 107 8.59 7.98 1.54
CA LEU A 107 7.94 8.75 0.49
C LEU A 107 7.91 8.06 -0.87
N ALA A 108 8.92 7.23 -1.15
CA ALA A 108 9.17 6.71 -2.50
C ALA A 108 8.59 5.32 -2.75
N TRP A 109 7.85 4.76 -1.79
CA TRP A 109 7.27 3.42 -1.83
C TRP A 109 8.35 2.32 -1.90
N GLU A 110 9.49 2.55 -1.25
CA GLU A 110 10.62 1.62 -1.32
C GLU A 110 10.59 0.55 -0.24
N VAL A 111 10.17 0.91 0.98
CA VAL A 111 10.15 0.00 2.12
C VAL A 111 8.72 -0.07 2.68
N PRO A 112 8.08 -1.24 2.63
CA PRO A 112 6.75 -1.39 3.22
C PRO A 112 6.86 -1.61 4.74
N HIS A 113 5.83 -1.23 5.48
CA HIS A 113 5.51 -1.88 6.74
C HIS A 113 4.90 -3.24 6.36
N PHE A 114 5.47 -4.33 6.87
CA PHE A 114 5.24 -5.64 6.27
C PHE A 114 3.87 -6.25 6.56
N GLU A 115 3.08 -5.68 7.46
CA GLU A 115 1.68 -6.08 7.72
C GLU A 115 0.82 -5.98 6.46
N LYS A 116 -0.10 -6.95 6.29
CA LYS A 116 -1.08 -6.91 5.18
C LYS A 116 -2.49 -7.07 5.74
N MET A 117 -3.36 -6.12 5.40
CA MET A 117 -4.74 -6.09 5.89
C MET A 117 -5.71 -6.63 4.83
N LEU A 118 -6.68 -7.42 5.26
CA LEU A 118 -7.75 -7.90 4.38
C LEU A 118 -8.51 -6.72 3.74
N TYR A 119 -8.86 -5.71 4.55
CA TYR A 119 -9.67 -4.59 4.05
C TYR A 119 -8.93 -3.78 2.98
N ASP A 120 -7.62 -3.56 3.13
CA ASP A 120 -6.83 -2.87 2.11
C ASP A 120 -6.80 -3.68 0.81
N ASN A 121 -6.52 -4.96 0.92
CA ASN A 121 -6.41 -5.85 -0.25
C ASN A 121 -7.76 -5.98 -0.97
N ALA A 122 -8.86 -6.11 -0.23
CA ALA A 122 -10.20 -6.23 -0.82
C ALA A 122 -10.59 -4.93 -1.56
N LEU A 123 -10.34 -3.78 -0.94
CA LEU A 123 -10.68 -2.49 -1.54
C LEU A 123 -9.81 -2.19 -2.77
N LEU A 124 -8.51 -2.53 -2.70
CA LEU A 124 -7.58 -2.32 -3.83
C LEU A 124 -7.89 -3.29 -4.98
N ALA A 125 -8.15 -4.58 -4.68
CA ALA A 125 -8.54 -5.54 -5.72
C ALA A 125 -9.78 -5.06 -6.48
N ARG A 126 -10.79 -4.56 -5.75
CA ARG A 126 -11.99 -3.97 -6.36
C ARG A 126 -11.63 -2.74 -7.20
N LEU A 127 -10.83 -1.82 -6.66
CA LEU A 127 -10.39 -0.61 -7.38
C LEU A 127 -9.71 -0.96 -8.71
N TYR A 128 -8.78 -1.92 -8.68
CA TYR A 128 -8.04 -2.31 -9.89
C TYR A 128 -8.93 -3.07 -10.88
N SER A 129 -9.92 -3.83 -10.40
CA SER A 129 -10.95 -4.42 -11.28
C SER A 129 -11.75 -3.32 -12.01
N GLU A 130 -12.24 -2.32 -11.26
CA GLU A 130 -12.98 -1.18 -11.85
C GLU A 130 -12.08 -0.38 -12.80
N ALA A 131 -10.80 -0.19 -12.47
CA ALA A 131 -9.84 0.51 -13.34
C ALA A 131 -9.60 -0.27 -14.65
N PHE A 132 -9.46 -1.59 -14.58
CA PHE A 132 -9.34 -2.44 -15.77
C PHE A 132 -10.58 -2.33 -16.66
N GLU A 133 -11.77 -2.42 -16.08
CA GLU A 133 -13.03 -2.27 -16.82
C GLU A 133 -13.11 -0.92 -17.56
N MET A 134 -12.56 0.14 -16.98
CA MET A 134 -12.64 1.48 -17.57
C MET A 134 -11.55 1.78 -18.59
N THR A 135 -10.38 1.17 -18.47
CA THR A 135 -9.20 1.52 -19.28
C THR A 135 -8.77 0.42 -20.26
N GLY A 136 -9.05 -0.84 -19.94
CA GLY A 136 -8.54 -2.00 -20.67
C GLY A 136 -7.06 -2.30 -20.38
N GLU A 137 -6.42 -1.59 -19.44
CA GLU A 137 -4.99 -1.76 -19.13
C GLU A 137 -4.75 -3.08 -18.39
N LEU A 138 -4.03 -4.00 -19.02
CA LEU A 138 -3.78 -5.34 -18.49
C LEU A 138 -3.08 -5.32 -17.12
N LEU A 139 -2.25 -4.31 -16.86
CA LEU A 139 -1.61 -4.17 -15.55
C LEU A 139 -2.64 -4.16 -14.41
N PHE A 140 -3.76 -3.46 -14.58
CA PHE A 140 -4.80 -3.41 -13.54
C PHE A 140 -5.45 -4.77 -13.32
N LYS A 141 -5.66 -5.52 -14.39
CA LYS A 141 -6.15 -6.89 -14.31
C LYS A 141 -5.17 -7.78 -13.51
N ASP A 142 -3.88 -7.75 -13.89
CA ASP A 142 -2.85 -8.57 -13.23
C ASP A 142 -2.77 -8.27 -11.73
N VAL A 143 -2.79 -6.98 -11.36
CA VAL A 143 -2.76 -6.56 -9.94
C VAL A 143 -4.00 -7.06 -9.18
N ALA A 144 -5.18 -6.95 -9.79
CA ALA A 144 -6.42 -7.44 -9.17
C ALA A 144 -6.37 -8.96 -8.97
N GLU A 145 -5.95 -9.71 -10.00
CA GLU A 145 -5.85 -11.17 -9.92
C GLU A 145 -4.82 -11.62 -8.87
N GLU A 146 -3.66 -10.98 -8.81
CA GLU A 146 -2.65 -11.27 -7.78
C GLU A 146 -3.18 -10.97 -6.37
N SER A 147 -3.94 -9.88 -6.20
CA SER A 147 -4.54 -9.54 -4.91
C SER A 147 -5.61 -10.56 -4.49
N PHE A 148 -6.46 -10.99 -5.41
CA PHE A 148 -7.44 -12.06 -5.13
C PHE A 148 -6.74 -13.37 -4.80
N ALA A 149 -5.70 -13.75 -5.55
CA ALA A 149 -4.94 -14.97 -5.30
C ALA A 149 -4.31 -14.94 -3.89
N TYR A 150 -3.76 -13.79 -3.48
CA TYR A 150 -3.22 -13.61 -2.14
C TYR A 150 -4.31 -13.82 -1.07
N MET A 151 -5.44 -13.12 -1.18
CA MET A 151 -6.51 -13.24 -0.18
C MET A 151 -7.04 -14.66 -0.08
N LEU A 152 -7.24 -15.33 -1.21
CA LEU A 152 -7.77 -16.69 -1.26
C LEU A 152 -6.76 -17.74 -0.77
N GLY A 153 -5.49 -17.50 -1.03
CA GLY A 153 -4.42 -18.45 -0.67
C GLY A 153 -3.88 -18.27 0.75
N ARG A 154 -3.88 -17.02 1.27
CA ARG A 154 -3.24 -16.69 2.54
C ARG A 154 -4.22 -16.30 3.64
N LEU A 155 -5.21 -15.48 3.31
CA LEU A 155 -6.12 -14.94 4.34
C LEU A 155 -7.39 -15.78 4.51
N ARG A 156 -7.66 -16.73 3.62
CA ARG A 156 -8.84 -17.58 3.74
C ARG A 156 -8.62 -18.66 4.82
N SER A 157 -9.52 -18.69 5.79
CA SER A 157 -9.49 -19.72 6.84
C SER A 157 -10.03 -21.05 6.31
N PRO A 158 -9.59 -22.18 6.89
CA PRO A 158 -10.16 -23.49 6.53
C PRO A 158 -11.69 -23.60 6.76
N GLU A 159 -12.22 -22.80 7.68
CA GLU A 159 -13.67 -22.78 7.99
C GLU A 159 -14.48 -21.92 6.97
N GLY A 160 -13.81 -21.28 6.00
CA GLY A 160 -14.45 -20.51 4.94
C GLY A 160 -14.56 -19.01 5.19
N GLY A 161 -14.14 -18.54 6.36
CA GLY A 161 -14.01 -17.10 6.63
C GLY A 161 -12.69 -16.54 6.12
N PHE A 162 -12.40 -15.30 6.47
CA PHE A 162 -11.11 -14.67 6.17
C PHE A 162 -10.51 -14.08 7.44
N TYR A 163 -9.21 -14.29 7.62
CA TYR A 163 -8.44 -13.58 8.64
C TYR A 163 -8.39 -12.10 8.29
N SER A 164 -8.36 -11.23 9.31
CA SER A 164 -8.40 -9.78 9.13
C SER A 164 -7.06 -9.20 8.65
N ALA A 165 -5.97 -9.90 8.91
CA ALA A 165 -4.62 -9.43 8.61
C ALA A 165 -3.63 -10.59 8.59
N GLU A 166 -2.46 -10.32 8.03
CA GLU A 166 -1.22 -11.10 8.18
C GLU A 166 -0.22 -10.18 8.86
N ASP A 167 0.40 -10.65 9.96
CA ASP A 167 1.31 -9.81 10.76
C ASP A 167 2.56 -9.39 9.97
N ALA A 168 3.20 -8.33 10.41
CA ALA A 168 4.50 -7.89 9.89
C ALA A 168 5.65 -8.80 10.34
N ASP A 169 5.48 -9.44 11.50
CA ASP A 169 6.56 -10.10 12.23
C ASP A 169 6.51 -11.62 12.10
N VAL A 170 7.71 -12.22 12.11
CA VAL A 170 7.89 -13.65 12.38
C VAL A 170 8.83 -13.74 13.59
N ASP A 171 8.34 -14.33 14.70
CA ASP A 171 9.12 -14.46 15.94
C ASP A 171 9.69 -13.13 16.45
N GLY A 172 8.97 -12.03 16.24
CA GLY A 172 9.37 -10.69 16.68
C GLY A 172 10.37 -9.99 15.75
N LEU A 173 10.58 -10.52 14.55
CA LEU A 173 11.44 -9.91 13.53
C LEU A 173 10.57 -9.41 12.38
N GLU A 174 10.44 -8.09 12.30
CA GLU A 174 9.62 -7.46 11.25
C GLU A 174 10.21 -7.74 9.86
N GLY A 175 9.37 -8.20 8.95
CA GLY A 175 9.73 -8.40 7.55
C GLY A 175 10.51 -9.68 7.24
N ASP A 176 10.90 -10.48 8.25
CA ASP A 176 11.75 -11.66 8.05
C ASP A 176 11.22 -12.60 6.96
N PHE A 177 9.90 -12.76 6.87
CA PHE A 177 9.28 -13.59 5.83
C PHE A 177 9.55 -13.06 4.42
N TYR A 178 9.61 -11.73 4.26
CA TYR A 178 9.66 -11.07 2.94
C TYR A 178 11.08 -10.69 2.50
N LEU A 179 11.97 -10.46 3.45
CA LEU A 179 13.33 -9.97 3.19
C LEU A 179 14.23 -11.10 2.68
N TRP A 180 15.23 -10.73 1.88
CA TRP A 180 16.16 -11.69 1.28
C TRP A 180 17.61 -11.34 1.59
N ASP A 181 18.35 -12.30 2.12
CA ASP A 181 19.81 -12.25 2.09
C ASP A 181 20.29 -12.48 0.65
N TYR A 182 21.34 -11.80 0.23
CA TYR A 182 21.83 -11.92 -1.15
C TYR A 182 22.38 -13.31 -1.45
N LYS A 183 23.02 -13.97 -0.48
CA LYS A 183 23.54 -15.34 -0.65
C LYS A 183 22.38 -16.34 -0.78
N GLU A 184 21.30 -16.13 -0.05
CA GLU A 184 20.09 -16.93 -0.20
C GLU A 184 19.50 -16.76 -1.60
N LEU A 185 19.46 -15.52 -2.10
CA LEU A 185 19.05 -15.23 -3.47
C LEU A 185 19.89 -16.02 -4.47
N GLU A 186 21.22 -16.02 -4.30
CA GLU A 186 22.14 -16.78 -5.14
C GLU A 186 21.89 -18.30 -5.06
N SER A 187 21.62 -18.81 -3.86
CA SER A 187 21.37 -20.24 -3.67
C SER A 187 20.09 -20.71 -4.38
N VAL A 188 19.05 -19.86 -4.42
CA VAL A 188 17.78 -20.18 -5.08
C VAL A 188 17.86 -19.99 -6.59
N LEU A 189 18.47 -18.89 -7.06
CA LEU A 189 18.41 -18.48 -8.46
C LEU A 189 19.67 -18.86 -9.28
N GLY A 190 20.78 -19.19 -8.60
CA GLY A 190 22.04 -19.53 -9.26
C GLY A 190 22.57 -18.38 -10.11
N ALA A 191 23.03 -18.68 -11.32
CA ALA A 191 23.60 -17.70 -12.24
C ALA A 191 22.62 -16.57 -12.62
N SER A 192 21.31 -16.74 -12.37
CA SER A 192 20.30 -15.71 -12.69
C SER A 192 20.10 -14.69 -11.56
N ALA A 193 20.73 -14.90 -10.40
CA ALA A 193 20.55 -14.03 -9.23
C ALA A 193 20.90 -12.56 -9.53
N GLY A 194 22.03 -12.32 -10.20
CA GLY A 194 22.47 -10.97 -10.53
C GLY A 194 21.49 -10.22 -11.44
N ARG A 195 20.88 -10.93 -12.40
CA ARG A 195 19.86 -10.33 -13.28
C ARG A 195 18.59 -9.97 -12.50
N PHE A 196 18.13 -10.88 -11.64
CA PHE A 196 16.97 -10.64 -10.78
C PHE A 196 17.24 -9.46 -9.83
N ALA A 197 18.41 -9.47 -9.18
CA ALA A 197 18.82 -8.42 -8.26
C ALA A 197 18.87 -7.05 -8.94
N ALA A 198 19.41 -6.98 -10.16
CA ALA A 198 19.45 -5.73 -10.94
C ALA A 198 18.03 -5.21 -11.23
N PHE A 199 17.10 -6.10 -11.58
CA PHE A 199 15.70 -5.71 -11.87
C PHE A 199 14.98 -5.19 -10.61
N TYR A 200 15.22 -5.83 -9.45
CA TYR A 200 14.54 -5.49 -8.19
C TYR A 200 15.39 -4.64 -7.24
N SER A 201 16.47 -4.02 -7.74
CA SER A 201 17.32 -3.11 -6.95
C SER A 201 17.88 -3.73 -5.66
N MET A 202 18.17 -5.03 -5.71
CA MET A 202 18.78 -5.76 -4.60
C MET A 202 20.31 -5.66 -4.70
N THR A 203 20.99 -5.58 -3.57
CA THR A 203 22.46 -5.46 -3.52
C THR A 203 23.10 -6.49 -2.60
N GLN A 204 24.39 -6.74 -2.77
CA GLN A 204 25.13 -7.68 -1.91
C GLN A 204 25.18 -7.19 -0.45
N GLN A 205 25.12 -5.88 -0.24
CA GLN A 205 25.16 -5.27 1.09
C GLN A 205 23.75 -5.15 1.71
N GLY A 206 22.73 -5.46 0.93
CA GLY A 206 21.33 -5.23 1.30
C GLY A 206 20.88 -3.80 0.95
N ASN A 207 19.60 -3.64 0.66
CA ASN A 207 19.00 -2.32 0.44
C ASN A 207 18.10 -1.90 1.62
N TYR A 208 18.02 -2.74 2.67
CA TYR A 208 17.28 -2.49 3.90
C TYR A 208 17.90 -3.31 5.04
N GLU A 209 18.53 -2.65 6.01
CA GLU A 209 19.10 -3.26 7.23
C GLU A 209 19.97 -4.50 6.99
N GLY A 210 20.76 -4.50 5.91
CA GLY A 210 21.66 -5.60 5.58
C GLY A 210 20.98 -6.74 4.79
N LEU A 211 19.67 -6.68 4.62
CA LEU A 211 18.87 -7.59 3.80
C LEU A 211 18.28 -6.84 2.60
N ASN A 212 17.47 -7.51 1.79
CA ASN A 212 16.91 -6.91 0.59
C ASN A 212 15.39 -6.98 0.56
N VAL A 213 14.75 -5.83 0.39
CA VAL A 213 13.38 -5.72 -0.09
C VAL A 213 13.41 -5.81 -1.61
N CYS A 214 12.53 -6.63 -2.19
CA CYS A 214 12.32 -6.65 -3.65
C CYS A 214 11.53 -5.41 -4.05
N ARG A 215 12.21 -4.44 -4.65
CA ARG A 215 11.56 -3.21 -5.13
C ARG A 215 12.01 -2.91 -6.55
N ILE A 216 11.10 -2.49 -7.41
CA ILE A 216 11.46 -2.09 -8.76
C ILE A 216 12.16 -0.72 -8.65
N ALA A 217 13.40 -0.63 -9.19
CA ALA A 217 14.12 0.63 -9.27
C ALA A 217 13.25 1.71 -9.92
N ARG A 218 13.42 2.94 -9.51
CA ARG A 218 12.64 4.10 -9.98
C ARG A 218 12.28 3.99 -11.45
N ILE A 219 11.01 3.73 -11.68
CA ILE A 219 10.42 3.80 -13.01
C ILE A 219 10.45 5.28 -13.40
N ASP A 220 10.94 5.59 -14.58
CA ASP A 220 10.74 6.92 -15.15
C ASP A 220 9.23 7.10 -15.39
N ARG A 221 8.59 7.72 -14.43
CA ARG A 221 7.13 7.93 -14.44
C ARG A 221 6.70 8.99 -15.47
N SER A 222 7.64 9.71 -16.09
CA SER A 222 7.32 10.60 -17.20
C SER A 222 6.86 9.80 -18.43
N ALA A 223 7.18 8.52 -18.46
CA ALA A 223 6.69 7.57 -19.44
C ALA A 223 5.39 6.85 -18.99
N LEU A 224 4.60 7.45 -18.10
CA LEU A 224 3.33 6.91 -17.61
C LEU A 224 2.24 6.83 -18.71
N GLY A 225 2.39 5.95 -19.55
CA GLY A 225 1.60 5.27 -20.54
C GLY A 225 2.17 3.88 -20.73
N GLY A 226 3.31 3.60 -20.06
CA GLY A 226 3.96 2.29 -20.12
C GLY A 226 3.93 1.60 -18.74
N ALA A 227 3.05 0.63 -18.59
CA ALA A 227 3.13 -0.32 -17.49
C ALA A 227 4.56 -0.91 -17.44
N VAL A 228 5.13 -1.07 -16.25
CA VAL A 228 6.37 -1.82 -16.12
C VAL A 228 6.07 -3.25 -16.54
N VAL A 229 6.49 -3.59 -17.73
CA VAL A 229 6.37 -4.95 -18.22
C VAL A 229 7.45 -5.79 -17.53
N VAL A 230 7.05 -6.61 -16.59
CA VAL A 230 7.97 -7.58 -15.97
C VAL A 230 8.26 -8.66 -17.02
N PRO A 231 9.52 -8.81 -17.47
CA PRO A 231 9.85 -9.86 -18.46
C PRO A 231 9.45 -11.24 -17.94
N ASP A 232 9.01 -12.11 -18.84
CA ASP A 232 8.57 -13.47 -18.46
C ASP A 232 9.67 -14.25 -17.74
N GLU A 233 10.91 -14.04 -18.13
CA GLU A 233 12.08 -14.59 -17.45
C GLU A 233 12.13 -14.14 -15.97
N ILE A 234 11.89 -12.85 -15.70
CA ILE A 234 11.88 -12.31 -14.32
C ILE A 234 10.66 -12.86 -13.55
N LYS A 235 9.51 -13.01 -14.21
CA LYS A 235 8.32 -13.66 -13.60
C LYS A 235 8.64 -15.10 -13.17
N ALA A 236 9.36 -15.87 -14.02
CA ALA A 236 9.76 -17.23 -13.69
C ALA A 236 10.71 -17.27 -12.48
N LEU A 237 11.67 -16.33 -12.41
CA LEU A 237 12.58 -16.22 -11.27
C LEU A 237 11.82 -15.80 -9.98
N ARG A 238 10.87 -14.88 -10.12
CA ARG A 238 9.99 -14.47 -9.02
C ARG A 238 9.21 -15.66 -8.46
N GLN A 239 8.72 -16.54 -9.34
CA GLN A 239 7.99 -17.74 -8.94
C GLN A 239 8.89 -18.70 -8.14
N ARG A 240 10.15 -18.90 -8.54
CA ARG A 240 11.11 -19.73 -7.81
C ARG A 240 11.37 -19.18 -6.40
N LEU A 241 11.52 -17.85 -6.29
CA LEU A 241 11.69 -17.21 -4.97
C LEU A 241 10.42 -17.33 -4.12
N PHE A 242 9.26 -17.15 -4.72
CA PHE A 242 8.00 -17.35 -4.03
C PHE A 242 7.93 -18.77 -3.42
N GLU A 243 8.25 -19.80 -4.21
CA GLU A 243 8.24 -21.20 -3.76
C GLU A 243 9.27 -21.46 -2.65
N ALA A 244 10.42 -20.79 -2.71
CA ALA A 244 11.43 -20.87 -1.66
C ALA A 244 10.93 -20.19 -0.37
N ARG A 245 10.35 -18.99 -0.50
CA ARG A 245 9.80 -18.24 0.63
C ARG A 245 8.66 -18.98 1.34
N GLU A 246 7.79 -19.65 0.58
CA GLU A 246 6.67 -20.41 1.16
C GLU A 246 7.11 -21.56 2.07
N LYS A 247 8.40 -21.89 2.09
CA LYS A 247 8.97 -22.91 3.02
C LYS A 247 9.42 -22.29 4.35
N ARG A 248 9.45 -20.96 4.44
CA ARG A 248 9.79 -20.25 5.68
C ARG A 248 8.61 -20.33 6.66
N LYS A 249 8.89 -20.05 7.93
CA LYS A 249 7.81 -19.81 8.91
C LYS A 249 6.99 -18.59 8.45
N HIS A 250 5.68 -18.77 8.45
CA HIS A 250 4.76 -17.71 8.00
C HIS A 250 4.44 -16.74 9.12
N PRO A 251 4.16 -15.46 8.82
CA PRO A 251 3.55 -14.54 9.79
C PRO A 251 2.17 -15.05 10.23
N GLU A 252 1.75 -14.66 11.45
CA GLU A 252 0.45 -15.05 12.01
C GLU A 252 -0.72 -14.20 11.47
#